data_97cb9fe8f4fb866d5036d1b689a1568a
#
_entry.id   97cb9fe8f4fb866d5036d1b689a1568a
#
_cell.length_a   1.000
_cell.length_b   1.000
_cell.length_c   1.000
_cell.angle_alpha   90.00
_cell.angle_beta   90.00
_cell.angle_gamma   90.00
#
_symmetry.space_group_name_H-M   'P 1'
#
loop_
_entity.id
_entity.type
_entity.pdbx_description
1 polymer ?
#
loop_
_entity_poly.entity_id
_entity_poly.type
_entity_poly.pdbx_seq_one_letter_code
_entity_poly.pdbx_strand_id
1 'polypeptide(L)'
;MRTDIRLAVLLGMALAAAAPPAMSAEERSATAPPETSAPAPWVSVLNNQDVQGILGKEVRSSADESMGRIVDILVDRGGQARAAVIDFGGFLGVGSRKIVVDWTSVHFPAAKSDPITVDLTRDQVRAAPEYKDGKPVVVLGALPPSIPVMPEM
;
A
#
# COMPACT_ATOMS: atom_id res chain seq x y z
N MET A 1 6.31 19.32 -63.67
CA MET A 1 7.47 19.56 -64.55
C MET A 1 8.38 18.39 -64.27
N ARG A 2 8.32 17.32 -65.07
CA ARG A 2 9.15 17.11 -66.25
C ARG A 2 10.62 17.16 -65.86
N THR A 3 11.49 16.18 -65.99
CA THR A 3 11.76 15.35 -67.16
C THR A 3 12.81 14.32 -66.70
N ASP A 4 12.65 13.02 -66.82
CA ASP A 4 13.13 12.21 -67.95
C ASP A 4 14.65 12.14 -68.13
N ILE A 5 15.10 10.90 -68.17
CA ILE A 5 15.68 10.16 -69.35
C ILE A 5 17.19 10.02 -69.23
N ARG A 6 17.75 8.84 -69.29
CA ARG A 6 18.02 7.76 -70.23
C ARG A 6 19.28 7.01 -69.77
N LEU A 7 19.26 5.73 -69.62
CA LEU A 7 19.57 4.70 -70.66
C LEU A 7 20.96 4.80 -71.30
N ALA A 8 21.85 3.91 -70.96
CA ALA A 8 22.80 3.31 -71.83
C ALA A 8 23.42 2.02 -71.26
N VAL A 9 23.09 1.01 -71.80
CA VAL A 9 23.53 -0.29 -72.19
C VAL A 9 24.98 -0.29 -72.68
N LEU A 10 25.74 -1.32 -72.27
CA LEU A 10 26.66 -2.17 -73.09
C LEU A 10 27.52 -3.01 -72.14
N LEU A 11 27.31 -4.32 -72.03
CA LEU A 11 27.81 -5.44 -72.84
C LEU A 11 29.32 -5.63 -72.67
N GLY A 12 29.73 -6.77 -72.15
CA GLY A 12 31.13 -7.25 -72.17
C GLY A 12 31.37 -8.36 -71.15
N MET A 13 30.99 -9.55 -71.47
CA MET A 13 31.71 -10.78 -71.73
C MET A 13 32.63 -11.33 -70.63
N ALA A 14 32.18 -12.45 -70.11
CA ALA A 14 32.81 -13.71 -69.70
C ALA A 14 34.32 -13.75 -69.36
N LEU A 15 34.62 -14.31 -68.20
CA LEU A 15 35.54 -15.45 -68.12
C LEU A 15 35.32 -16.22 -66.80
N ALA A 16 35.32 -17.51 -66.94
CA ALA A 16 35.12 -18.55 -65.98
C ALA A 16 36.24 -18.64 -64.93
N ALA A 17 35.93 -19.14 -63.78
CA ALA A 17 36.57 -20.26 -63.11
C ALA A 17 36.82 -20.06 -61.64
N ALA A 18 36.58 -21.11 -60.93
CA ALA A 18 37.03 -21.49 -59.58
C ALA A 18 36.14 -21.03 -58.37
N ALA A 19 35.25 -21.94 -58.06
CA ALA A 19 34.69 -22.04 -56.74
C ALA A 19 35.74 -22.45 -55.70
N PRO A 20 35.83 -21.82 -54.55
CA PRO A 20 36.36 -22.44 -53.37
C PRO A 20 35.21 -22.99 -52.50
N PRO A 21 35.49 -24.00 -51.71
CA PRO A 21 34.49 -24.78 -51.04
C PRO A 21 33.75 -23.96 -49.95
N ALA A 22 32.48 -24.23 -49.87
CA ALA A 22 31.61 -23.77 -48.80
C ALA A 22 32.20 -24.13 -47.42
N MET A 23 32.65 -23.13 -46.70
CA MET A 23 32.73 -23.20 -45.27
C MET A 23 31.33 -22.82 -44.74
N SER A 24 30.60 -23.84 -44.35
CA SER A 24 29.40 -23.70 -43.53
C SER A 24 29.75 -22.87 -42.31
N ALA A 25 29.38 -21.60 -42.35
CA ALA A 25 29.24 -20.83 -41.14
C ALA A 25 28.09 -21.48 -40.38
N GLU A 26 28.45 -22.33 -39.45
CA GLU A 26 27.59 -22.83 -38.41
C GLU A 26 27.10 -21.60 -37.63
N GLU A 27 25.93 -21.17 -38.02
CA GLU A 27 25.13 -20.21 -37.33
C GLU A 27 24.87 -20.80 -35.93
N ARG A 28 25.79 -20.46 -35.01
CA ARG A 28 25.54 -20.64 -33.58
C ARG A 28 24.35 -19.77 -33.27
N SER A 29 23.18 -20.36 -33.43
CA SER A 29 21.97 -19.91 -32.77
C SER A 29 22.29 -19.90 -31.29
N ALA A 30 22.71 -18.73 -30.81
CA ALA A 30 22.81 -18.49 -29.41
C ALA A 30 21.39 -18.61 -28.86
N THR A 31 21.07 -19.81 -28.38
CA THR A 31 19.89 -20.03 -27.57
C THR A 31 20.06 -19.13 -26.36
N ALA A 32 19.46 -17.96 -26.40
CA ALA A 32 19.28 -17.12 -25.24
C ALA A 32 18.66 -18.00 -24.15
N PRO A 33 19.16 -17.94 -22.88
CA PRO A 33 18.51 -18.64 -21.79
C PRO A 33 17.03 -18.21 -21.78
N PRO A 34 16.09 -19.11 -21.51
CA PRO A 34 14.71 -18.70 -21.36
C PRO A 34 14.68 -17.64 -20.28
N GLU A 35 14.37 -16.40 -20.67
CA GLU A 35 14.03 -15.37 -19.72
C GLU A 35 12.88 -15.92 -18.90
N THR A 36 13.16 -16.27 -17.66
CA THR A 36 12.15 -16.63 -16.68
C THR A 36 11.32 -15.37 -16.47
N SER A 37 10.36 -15.17 -17.33
CA SER A 37 9.37 -14.11 -17.19
C SER A 37 8.73 -14.30 -15.82
N ALA A 38 8.99 -13.37 -14.90
CA ALA A 38 8.32 -13.38 -13.62
C ALA A 38 6.81 -13.43 -13.87
N PRO A 39 6.07 -14.26 -13.16
CA PRO A 39 4.61 -14.34 -13.34
C PRO A 39 4.00 -12.94 -13.21
N ALA A 40 3.17 -12.58 -14.17
CA ALA A 40 2.49 -11.29 -14.15
C ALA A 40 1.70 -11.16 -12.83
N PRO A 41 1.73 -9.98 -12.17
CA PRO A 41 0.97 -9.78 -10.95
C PRO A 41 -0.52 -10.00 -11.24
N TRP A 42 -1.16 -10.78 -10.41
CA TRP A 42 -2.61 -10.91 -10.48
C TRP A 42 -3.27 -9.60 -10.01
N VAL A 43 -4.35 -9.21 -10.66
CA VAL A 43 -5.10 -7.99 -10.34
C VAL A 43 -6.44 -8.41 -9.73
N SER A 44 -6.74 -7.93 -8.54
CA SER A 44 -8.04 -8.06 -7.90
C SER A 44 -8.71 -6.69 -7.82
N VAL A 45 -9.98 -6.64 -8.17
CA VAL A 45 -10.78 -5.41 -8.08
C VAL A 45 -11.61 -5.48 -6.80
N LEU A 46 -11.33 -4.57 -5.87
CA LEU A 46 -12.15 -4.37 -4.69
C LEU A 46 -13.30 -3.42 -5.02
N ASN A 47 -14.51 -3.81 -4.64
CA ASN A 47 -15.64 -2.93 -4.79
C ASN A 47 -15.47 -1.73 -3.85
N ASN A 48 -15.63 -0.53 -4.39
CA ASN A 48 -15.54 0.70 -3.61
C ASN A 48 -16.59 0.78 -2.47
N GLN A 49 -17.61 -0.04 -2.50
CA GLN A 49 -18.61 -0.13 -1.42
C GLN A 49 -18.11 -0.94 -0.23
N ASP A 50 -17.23 -1.91 -0.46
CA ASP A 50 -16.76 -2.85 0.57
C ASP A 50 -15.53 -2.36 1.31
N VAL A 51 -14.86 -1.32 0.78
CA VAL A 51 -13.63 -0.78 1.35
C VAL A 51 -13.68 0.73 1.50
N GLN A 52 -13.02 1.27 2.53
CA GLN A 52 -12.86 2.71 2.72
C GLN A 52 -11.49 3.03 3.30
N GLY A 53 -10.93 4.16 2.86
CA GLY A 53 -9.78 4.75 3.51
C GLY A 53 -10.20 5.39 4.84
N ILE A 54 -9.44 5.15 5.90
CA ILE A 54 -9.78 5.63 7.25
C ILE A 54 -8.84 6.70 7.78
N LEU A 55 -7.65 6.83 7.19
CA LEU A 55 -6.70 7.89 7.57
C LEU A 55 -7.31 9.27 7.29
N GLY A 56 -7.17 10.18 8.24
CA GLY A 56 -7.74 11.53 8.19
C GLY A 56 -9.23 11.61 8.54
N LYS A 57 -9.92 10.47 8.74
CA LYS A 57 -11.32 10.47 9.15
C LYS A 57 -11.48 10.93 10.60
N GLU A 58 -12.58 11.67 10.84
CA GLU A 58 -12.96 12.10 12.16
C GLU A 58 -13.40 10.90 13.02
N VAL A 59 -13.00 10.94 14.28
CA VAL A 59 -13.38 9.97 15.31
C VAL A 59 -14.22 10.68 16.35
N ARG A 60 -15.30 10.04 16.77
CA ARG A 60 -16.19 10.53 17.83
C ARG A 60 -16.32 9.52 18.96
N SER A 61 -16.63 9.99 20.15
CA SER A 61 -17.03 9.12 21.25
C SER A 61 -18.46 8.61 21.05
N SER A 62 -18.85 7.63 21.84
CA SER A 62 -20.26 7.18 21.92
C SER A 62 -21.24 8.29 22.35
N ALA A 63 -20.76 9.37 22.97
CA ALA A 63 -21.51 10.57 23.32
C ALA A 63 -21.48 11.66 22.23
N ASP A 64 -21.02 11.32 21.01
CA ASP A 64 -20.90 12.22 19.85
C ASP A 64 -19.90 13.39 20.05
N GLU A 65 -18.97 13.25 20.99
CA GLU A 65 -17.91 14.23 21.19
C GLU A 65 -16.77 14.01 20.19
N SER A 66 -16.24 15.08 19.61
CA SER A 66 -15.07 14.99 18.72
C SER A 66 -13.84 14.49 19.48
N MET A 67 -13.25 13.42 18.99
CA MET A 67 -12.07 12.75 19.56
C MET A 67 -10.82 12.98 18.74
N GLY A 68 -10.94 13.68 17.61
CA GLY A 68 -9.82 13.94 16.70
C GLY A 68 -9.92 13.19 15.39
N ARG A 69 -8.77 12.83 14.82
CA ARG A 69 -8.68 12.15 13.52
C ARG A 69 -7.71 10.99 13.57
N ILE A 70 -8.00 9.93 12.82
CA ILE A 70 -7.06 8.83 12.64
C ILE A 70 -5.89 9.31 11.78
N VAL A 71 -4.68 9.20 12.29
CA VAL A 71 -3.46 9.61 11.59
C VAL A 71 -2.57 8.44 11.22
N ASP A 72 -2.71 7.30 11.91
CA ASP A 72 -1.93 6.10 11.63
C ASP A 72 -2.64 4.84 12.11
N ILE A 73 -2.17 3.67 11.65
CA ILE A 73 -2.64 2.35 12.08
C ILE A 73 -1.43 1.51 12.44
N LEU A 74 -1.41 0.99 13.65
CA LEU A 74 -0.37 0.08 14.11
C LEU A 74 -0.76 -1.36 13.76
N VAL A 75 0.13 -2.05 13.09
CA VAL A 75 -0.02 -3.45 12.73
C VAL A 75 0.99 -4.32 13.46
N ASP A 76 0.63 -5.56 13.70
CA ASP A 76 1.57 -6.54 14.25
C ASP A 76 2.49 -7.12 13.16
N ARG A 77 3.38 -8.03 13.56
CA ARG A 77 4.31 -8.70 12.63
C ARG A 77 3.60 -9.56 11.58
N GLY A 78 2.38 -9.96 11.83
CA GLY A 78 1.52 -10.69 10.89
C GLY A 78 0.76 -9.78 9.92
N GLY A 79 0.90 -8.44 10.07
CA GLY A 79 0.22 -7.45 9.23
C GLY A 79 -1.23 -7.20 9.66
N GLN A 80 -1.66 -7.66 10.84
CA GLN A 80 -3.00 -7.40 11.35
C GLN A 80 -3.06 -6.06 12.07
N ALA A 81 -4.10 -5.27 11.83
CA ALA A 81 -4.37 -4.03 12.55
C ALA A 81 -4.60 -4.33 14.04
N ARG A 82 -3.82 -3.66 14.89
CA ARG A 82 -3.85 -3.82 16.34
C ARG A 82 -4.36 -2.58 17.06
N ALA A 83 -4.11 -1.42 16.51
CA ALA A 83 -4.53 -0.16 17.12
C ALA A 83 -4.59 0.95 16.07
N ALA A 84 -5.39 1.97 16.36
CA ALA A 84 -5.43 3.22 15.61
C ALA A 84 -4.74 4.33 16.41
N VAL A 85 -3.93 5.14 15.72
CA VAL A 85 -3.34 6.35 16.27
C VAL A 85 -4.28 7.51 15.95
N ILE A 86 -4.78 8.16 16.97
CA ILE A 86 -5.70 9.29 16.87
C ILE A 86 -4.96 10.56 17.30
N ASP A 87 -4.99 11.56 16.44
CA ASP A 87 -4.53 12.90 16.78
C ASP A 87 -5.67 13.64 17.50
N PHE A 88 -5.54 13.78 18.81
CA PHE A 88 -6.55 14.30 19.72
C PHE A 88 -6.26 15.74 20.09
N GLY A 89 -7.16 16.62 19.72
CA GLY A 89 -7.13 18.03 20.09
C GLY A 89 -6.18 18.85 19.23
N GLY A 90 -5.94 20.07 19.67
CA GLY A 90 -5.14 21.06 18.97
C GLY A 90 -5.96 21.94 18.03
N PHE A 91 -5.82 23.24 18.16
CA PHE A 91 -6.35 24.20 17.21
C PHE A 91 -5.31 24.37 16.09
N LEU A 92 -5.67 24.06 14.85
CA LEU A 92 -4.77 24.11 13.70
C LEU A 92 -3.47 23.27 13.87
N GLY A 93 -3.56 22.12 14.56
CA GLY A 93 -2.39 21.26 14.81
C GLY A 93 -1.46 21.72 15.92
N VAL A 94 -1.75 22.82 16.59
CA VAL A 94 -0.99 23.31 17.75
C VAL A 94 -1.55 22.71 19.03
N GLY A 95 -0.69 22.03 19.80
CA GLY A 95 -1.09 21.35 21.03
C GLY A 95 -1.85 20.04 20.81
N SER A 96 -1.79 19.47 19.61
CA SER A 96 -2.32 18.13 19.36
C SER A 96 -1.47 17.05 20.02
N ARG A 97 -2.14 15.98 20.46
CA ARG A 97 -1.52 14.80 21.06
C ARG A 97 -1.95 13.58 20.30
N LYS A 98 -1.01 12.70 20.02
CA LYS A 98 -1.31 11.39 19.47
C LYS A 98 -1.57 10.40 20.61
N ILE A 99 -2.63 9.67 20.52
CA ILE A 99 -2.98 8.57 21.42
C ILE A 99 -3.19 7.30 20.61
N VAL A 100 -3.02 6.16 21.24
CA VAL A 100 -3.23 4.86 20.61
C VAL A 100 -4.45 4.19 21.22
N VAL A 101 -5.40 3.85 20.37
CA VAL A 101 -6.66 3.20 20.73
C VAL A 101 -6.69 1.78 20.16
N ASP A 102 -7.07 0.81 20.98
CA ASP A 102 -7.20 -0.58 20.56
C ASP A 102 -8.15 -0.71 19.35
N TRP A 103 -7.76 -1.53 18.40
CA TRP A 103 -8.53 -1.71 17.17
C TRP A 103 -9.95 -2.21 17.42
N THR A 104 -10.15 -3.04 18.43
CA THR A 104 -11.46 -3.58 18.79
C THR A 104 -12.40 -2.55 19.41
N SER A 105 -11.85 -1.45 19.90
CA SER A 105 -12.62 -0.31 20.45
C SER A 105 -13.01 0.70 19.38
N VAL A 106 -12.60 0.50 18.13
CA VAL A 106 -12.93 1.37 16.99
C VAL A 106 -14.08 0.76 16.21
N HIS A 107 -15.17 1.49 16.09
CA HIS A 107 -16.36 1.04 15.37
C HIS A 107 -16.52 1.79 14.06
N PHE A 108 -16.69 1.01 13.00
CA PHE A 108 -16.85 1.51 11.64
C PHE A 108 -18.33 1.57 11.28
N PRO A 109 -18.85 2.73 10.87
CA PRO A 109 -20.23 2.86 10.47
C PRO A 109 -20.52 2.12 9.15
N ALA A 110 -21.76 1.71 8.96
CA ALA A 110 -22.21 1.11 7.71
C ALA A 110 -22.18 2.12 6.55
N ALA A 111 -22.51 3.38 6.82
CA ALA A 111 -22.42 4.45 5.84
C ALA A 111 -21.06 5.15 5.90
N LYS A 112 -20.40 5.32 4.75
CA LYS A 112 -19.08 5.96 4.66
C LYS A 112 -19.06 7.44 5.06
N SER A 113 -20.22 8.09 5.06
CA SER A 113 -20.41 9.48 5.47
C SER A 113 -20.37 9.66 6.97
N ASP A 114 -20.68 8.61 7.72
CA ASP A 114 -20.80 8.71 9.15
C ASP A 114 -19.41 8.67 9.83
N PRO A 115 -19.23 9.32 10.97
CA PRO A 115 -17.98 9.32 11.68
C PRO A 115 -17.66 7.93 12.24
N ILE A 116 -16.37 7.64 12.37
CA ILE A 116 -15.89 6.48 13.10
C ILE A 116 -16.10 6.76 14.59
N THR A 117 -16.57 5.77 15.35
CA THR A 117 -16.79 5.94 16.79
C THR A 117 -15.85 5.08 17.61
N VAL A 118 -15.58 5.50 18.83
CA VAL A 118 -14.75 4.77 19.79
C VAL A 118 -15.45 4.65 21.13
N ASP A 119 -15.25 3.51 21.82
CA ASP A 119 -15.81 3.23 23.15
C ASP A 119 -14.97 3.86 24.28
N LEU A 120 -14.57 5.10 24.09
CA LEU A 120 -13.77 5.85 25.04
C LEU A 120 -14.41 7.21 25.30
N THR A 121 -14.29 7.68 26.53
CA THR A 121 -14.69 9.04 26.90
C THR A 121 -13.55 10.01 26.61
N ARG A 122 -13.92 11.27 26.45
CA ARG A 122 -12.93 12.34 26.23
C ARG A 122 -11.94 12.47 27.39
N ASP A 123 -12.40 12.23 28.60
CA ASP A 123 -11.55 12.30 29.81
C ASP A 123 -10.55 11.15 29.86
N GLN A 124 -10.94 9.93 29.45
CA GLN A 124 -10.03 8.79 29.33
C GLN A 124 -8.92 9.10 28.32
N VAL A 125 -9.29 9.67 27.18
CA VAL A 125 -8.33 10.07 26.14
C VAL A 125 -7.39 11.17 26.61
N ARG A 126 -7.92 12.16 27.37
CA ARG A 126 -7.09 13.23 27.94
C ARG A 126 -6.08 12.72 28.97
N ALA A 127 -6.44 11.72 29.75
CA ALA A 127 -5.59 11.11 30.75
C ALA A 127 -4.55 10.15 30.13
N ALA A 128 -4.75 9.73 28.89
CA ALA A 128 -3.89 8.78 28.21
C ALA A 128 -2.47 9.32 28.01
N PRO A 129 -1.44 8.46 28.05
CA PRO A 129 -0.10 8.84 27.67
C PRO A 129 -0.03 9.16 26.19
N GLU A 130 0.77 10.16 25.84
CA GLU A 130 1.01 10.53 24.44
C GLU A 130 1.85 9.47 23.74
N TYR A 131 1.44 9.08 22.54
CA TYR A 131 2.20 8.22 21.66
C TYR A 131 3.39 8.97 21.09
N LYS A 132 4.55 8.34 21.16
CA LYS A 132 5.82 8.82 20.55
C LYS A 132 6.52 7.67 19.85
N ASP A 133 6.94 7.90 18.62
CA ASP A 133 7.70 6.92 17.87
C ASP A 133 8.94 6.48 18.63
N GLY A 134 9.25 5.18 18.58
CA GLY A 134 10.42 4.60 19.25
C GLY A 134 10.29 4.44 20.77
N LYS A 135 9.12 4.74 21.34
CA LYS A 135 8.80 4.46 22.75
C LYS A 135 7.83 3.28 22.85
N PRO A 136 7.77 2.62 24.02
CA PRO A 136 6.74 1.61 24.25
C PRO A 136 5.35 2.17 24.00
N VAL A 137 4.53 1.42 23.29
CA VAL A 137 3.18 1.81 22.91
C VAL A 137 2.22 1.47 24.05
N VAL A 138 1.52 2.47 24.57
CA VAL A 138 0.42 2.27 25.52
C VAL A 138 -0.89 2.37 24.73
N VAL A 139 -1.64 1.28 24.72
CA VAL A 139 -2.90 1.15 23.98
C VAL A 139 -4.06 1.34 24.94
N LEU A 140 -4.95 2.26 24.61
CA LEU A 140 -6.23 2.42 25.30
C LEU A 140 -7.27 1.50 24.65
N GLY A 141 -7.95 0.71 25.44
CA GLY A 141 -9.06 -0.10 25.00
C GLY A 141 -10.22 0.02 25.97
N ALA A 142 -11.43 -0.38 25.54
CA ALA A 142 -12.46 -0.77 26.44
C ALA A 142 -11.88 -1.90 27.31
N LEU A 143 -12.09 -1.83 28.63
CA LEU A 143 -11.61 -2.87 29.55
C LEU A 143 -11.99 -4.24 29.00
N PRO A 144 -11.02 -5.16 28.81
CA PRO A 144 -11.39 -6.51 28.44
C PRO A 144 -12.37 -7.03 29.49
N PRO A 145 -13.40 -7.80 29.09
CA PRO A 145 -14.27 -8.43 30.07
C PRO A 145 -13.37 -9.21 31.02
N SER A 146 -13.29 -8.75 32.26
CA SER A 146 -12.51 -9.24 33.40
C SER A 146 -11.65 -10.49 33.11
N ILE A 147 -10.35 -10.25 32.96
CA ILE A 147 -9.39 -11.35 33.17
C ILE A 147 -9.58 -11.79 34.62
N PRO A 148 -9.95 -13.05 34.91
CA PRO A 148 -9.99 -13.51 36.29
C PRO A 148 -8.59 -13.34 36.87
N VAL A 149 -8.46 -12.49 37.89
CA VAL A 149 -7.24 -12.39 38.68
C VAL A 149 -7.05 -13.75 39.29
N MET A 150 -6.09 -14.51 38.79
CA MET A 150 -5.66 -15.73 39.48
C MET A 150 -5.05 -15.26 40.82
N PRO A 151 -5.59 -15.70 41.96
CA PRO A 151 -4.96 -15.39 43.23
C PRO A 151 -3.55 -16.03 43.22
N GLU A 152 -2.58 -15.21 43.48
CA GLU A 152 -1.22 -15.68 43.73
C GLU A 152 -1.28 -16.63 44.94
N MET A 153 -0.89 -17.88 44.72
CA MET A 153 -0.63 -18.84 45.79
C MET A 153 0.78 -18.62 46.36
#